data_f8ade9b004e697b968830cf39161d416
#
_entry.id   f8ade9b004e697b968830cf39161d416
#
_cell.length_a   1.000
_cell.length_b   1.000
_cell.length_c   1.000
_cell.angle_alpha   90.00
_cell.angle_beta   90.00
_cell.angle_gamma   90.00
#
_symmetry.space_group_name_H-M   'P 1'
#
loop_
_entity.id
_entity.type
_entity.pdbx_description
1 polymer ?
#
loop_
_entity_poly.entity_id
_entity_poly.type
_entity_poly.pdbx_seq_one_letter_code
_entity_poly.pdbx_strand_id
1 'polypeptide(L)'
;MIPSFLYGTAWKEERTAALTTLALRAGFVGIDTANQRKHYFEAGVGEGIAAAIEDGVVTREQLFLQTKFTYRRGQDHRLPYDPAARPAEQVRQSFAKSLEHLRTTYVDSLVLHGPELRSGLTDNDREVWSTMSALVDEGRVRHIGVSNVAPEQLALLFEAEGHAPKFVQNRCYARMGWDAEVRALCGEHDVIYQGFSLLTANTKELSHPDVRAVAQRHGATIPQVVFAFARAVGMLPLTGTSDPKHMAQDLEAMTLTLTPHDVARLTSADAP
;
A
#
# COMPACT_ATOMS: atom_id res chain seq x y z
N MET A 1 2.35 5.98 14.14
CA MET A 1 1.17 5.09 14.36
C MET A 1 0.82 4.45 13.03
N ILE A 2 0.46 3.15 13.01
CA ILE A 2 0.02 2.46 11.79
C ILE A 2 -1.48 2.70 11.62
N PRO A 3 -1.95 3.18 10.46
CA PRO A 3 -3.36 3.46 10.21
C PRO A 3 -4.18 2.16 10.03
N SER A 4 -5.49 2.26 10.15
CA SER A 4 -6.40 1.13 9.87
C SER A 4 -6.79 1.04 8.37
N PHE A 5 -6.49 2.08 7.59
CA PHE A 5 -6.82 2.18 6.16
C PHE A 5 -5.80 3.07 5.43
N LEU A 6 -5.43 2.71 4.21
CA LEU A 6 -4.54 3.51 3.36
C LEU A 6 -5.32 4.16 2.21
N TYR A 7 -5.01 5.43 1.94
CA TYR A 7 -5.43 6.10 0.72
C TYR A 7 -4.33 6.03 -0.34
N GLY A 8 -4.57 5.32 -1.44
CA GLY A 8 -3.66 5.14 -2.55
C GLY A 8 -3.79 6.24 -3.60
N THR A 9 -2.66 6.79 -4.02
CA THR A 9 -2.57 7.94 -4.92
C THR A 9 -2.27 7.60 -6.37
N ALA A 10 -2.24 6.31 -6.74
CA ALA A 10 -2.02 5.88 -8.12
C ALA A 10 -3.10 6.39 -9.08
N TRP A 11 -2.71 6.75 -10.33
CA TRP A 11 -3.60 7.12 -11.44
C TRP A 11 -4.46 8.37 -11.19
N LYS A 12 -3.95 9.31 -10.37
CA LYS A 12 -4.65 10.58 -10.06
C LYS A 12 -4.19 11.74 -10.93
N GLU A 13 -3.01 11.66 -11.51
CA GLU A 13 -2.38 12.68 -12.35
C GLU A 13 -2.44 14.08 -11.70
N GLU A 14 -2.88 15.09 -12.42
CA GLU A 14 -2.97 16.48 -11.93
C GLU A 14 -3.96 16.67 -10.78
N ARG A 15 -4.87 15.71 -10.57
CA ARG A 15 -5.81 15.75 -9.44
C ARG A 15 -5.22 15.25 -8.13
N THR A 16 -3.96 14.78 -8.14
CA THR A 16 -3.34 14.14 -6.98
C THR A 16 -3.36 15.04 -5.75
N ALA A 17 -2.96 16.31 -5.87
CA ALA A 17 -2.93 17.25 -4.74
C ALA A 17 -4.34 17.44 -4.14
N ALA A 18 -5.32 17.78 -4.96
CA ALA A 18 -6.69 17.99 -4.51
C ALA A 18 -7.30 16.74 -3.87
N LEU A 19 -7.06 15.55 -4.45
CA LEU A 19 -7.58 14.29 -3.93
C LEU A 19 -6.87 13.85 -2.65
N THR A 20 -5.59 14.15 -2.48
CA THR A 20 -4.86 13.91 -1.23
C THR A 20 -5.43 14.79 -0.11
N THR A 21 -5.61 16.10 -0.36
CA THR A 21 -6.23 17.01 0.61
C THR A 21 -7.65 16.55 0.96
N LEU A 22 -8.44 16.12 -0.03
CA LEU A 22 -9.79 15.63 0.18
C LEU A 22 -9.82 14.37 1.05
N ALA A 23 -8.93 13.41 0.81
CA ALA A 23 -8.81 12.19 1.60
C ALA A 23 -8.43 12.49 3.06
N LEU A 24 -7.47 13.41 3.28
CA LEU A 24 -7.09 13.85 4.63
C LEU A 24 -8.25 14.52 5.36
N ARG A 25 -9.02 15.38 4.67
CA ARG A 25 -10.25 16.00 5.24
C ARG A 25 -11.35 14.99 5.52
N ALA A 26 -11.43 13.90 4.76
CA ALA A 26 -12.34 12.79 5.01
C ALA A 26 -11.96 11.96 6.26
N GLY A 27 -10.70 12.07 6.74
CA GLY A 27 -10.21 11.38 7.93
C GLY A 27 -9.18 10.27 7.66
N PHE A 28 -8.73 10.09 6.41
CA PHE A 28 -7.58 9.22 6.15
C PHE A 28 -6.32 9.83 6.77
N VAL A 29 -5.56 9.01 7.48
CA VAL A 29 -4.27 9.40 8.05
C VAL A 29 -3.10 8.60 7.44
N GLY A 30 -3.40 7.59 6.63
CA GLY A 30 -2.43 6.78 5.91
C GLY A 30 -2.45 7.10 4.42
N ILE A 31 -1.33 7.58 3.87
CA ILE A 31 -1.17 7.91 2.45
C ILE A 31 -0.14 6.98 1.83
N ASP A 32 -0.52 6.30 0.74
CA ASP A 32 0.35 5.45 -0.06
C ASP A 32 0.62 6.08 -1.43
N THR A 33 1.90 6.24 -1.74
CA THR A 33 2.39 6.76 -3.02
C THR A 33 3.62 5.99 -3.50
N ALA A 34 4.28 6.45 -4.56
CA ALA A 34 5.54 5.92 -5.04
C ALA A 34 6.31 6.96 -5.87
N ASN A 35 7.63 6.89 -5.84
CA ASN A 35 8.47 7.67 -6.75
C ASN A 35 8.56 6.97 -8.11
N GLN A 36 7.41 6.94 -8.79
CA GLN A 36 7.20 6.29 -10.08
C GLN A 36 6.23 7.15 -10.91
N ARG A 37 6.77 8.08 -11.68
CA ARG A 37 5.95 9.08 -12.39
C ARG A 37 5.01 8.46 -13.46
N LYS A 38 5.26 7.22 -13.82
CA LYS A 38 4.39 6.47 -14.74
C LYS A 38 2.95 6.33 -14.22
N HIS A 39 2.79 6.12 -12.90
CA HIS A 39 1.46 5.86 -12.30
C HIS A 39 1.14 6.78 -11.12
N TYR A 40 2.12 7.52 -10.60
CA TYR A 40 1.98 8.34 -9.41
C TYR A 40 2.49 9.76 -9.67
N PHE A 41 1.88 10.73 -9.04
CA PHE A 41 2.39 12.10 -9.00
C PHE A 41 2.75 12.47 -7.56
N GLU A 42 3.91 11.97 -7.10
CA GLU A 42 4.35 12.08 -5.70
C GLU A 42 4.49 13.54 -5.23
N ALA A 43 4.93 14.47 -6.09
CA ALA A 43 4.99 15.88 -5.75
C ALA A 43 3.59 16.46 -5.45
N GLY A 44 2.56 16.04 -6.20
CA GLY A 44 1.18 16.42 -5.91
C GLY A 44 0.68 15.86 -4.56
N VAL A 45 1.20 14.72 -4.10
CA VAL A 45 0.92 14.23 -2.75
C VAL A 45 1.47 15.17 -1.70
N GLY A 46 2.74 15.61 -1.85
CA GLY A 46 3.36 16.59 -0.95
C GLY A 46 2.64 17.93 -0.94
N GLU A 47 2.17 18.41 -2.09
CA GLU A 47 1.33 19.61 -2.19
C GLU A 47 0.01 19.46 -1.40
N GLY A 48 -0.68 18.33 -1.58
CA GLY A 48 -1.93 18.07 -0.89
C GLY A 48 -1.78 17.92 0.62
N ILE A 49 -0.69 17.29 1.08
CA ILE A 49 -0.36 17.18 2.50
C ILE A 49 -0.04 18.57 3.08
N ALA A 50 0.79 19.36 2.40
CA ALA A 50 1.15 20.71 2.85
C ALA A 50 -0.10 21.61 3.02
N ALA A 51 -1.01 21.58 2.05
CA ALA A 51 -2.28 22.31 2.14
C ALA A 51 -3.14 21.84 3.33
N ALA A 52 -3.23 20.52 3.58
CA ALA A 52 -3.99 20.00 4.71
C ALA A 52 -3.36 20.36 6.07
N ILE A 53 -2.04 20.45 6.16
CA ILE A 53 -1.33 20.91 7.36
C ILE A 53 -1.55 22.43 7.57
N GLU A 54 -1.46 23.24 6.53
CA GLU A 54 -1.72 24.68 6.57
C GLU A 54 -3.16 24.99 7.02
N ASP A 55 -4.11 24.21 6.56
CA ASP A 55 -5.53 24.28 6.96
C ASP A 55 -5.81 23.73 8.37
N GLY A 56 -4.82 23.19 9.08
CA GLY A 56 -4.97 22.61 10.41
C GLY A 56 -5.74 21.28 10.45
N VAL A 57 -5.87 20.58 9.30
CA VAL A 57 -6.60 19.30 9.21
C VAL A 57 -5.80 18.17 9.86
N VAL A 58 -4.47 18.15 9.66
CA VAL A 58 -3.55 17.16 10.21
C VAL A 58 -2.20 17.79 10.51
N THR A 59 -1.37 17.10 11.33
CA THR A 59 0.07 17.37 11.44
C THR A 59 0.87 16.25 10.77
N ARG A 60 2.18 16.49 10.49
CA ARG A 60 3.04 15.45 9.91
C ARG A 60 3.13 14.21 10.81
N GLU A 61 3.13 14.39 12.11
CA GLU A 61 3.27 13.33 13.12
C GLU A 61 2.03 12.42 13.20
N GLN A 62 0.87 12.97 12.83
CA GLN A 62 -0.39 12.20 12.76
C GLN A 62 -0.46 11.34 11.51
N LEU A 63 0.35 11.65 10.48
CA LEU A 63 0.32 10.94 9.20
C LEU A 63 1.23 9.70 9.21
N PHE A 64 0.73 8.65 8.58
CA PHE A 64 1.53 7.54 8.09
C PHE A 64 1.75 7.74 6.59
N LEU A 65 2.98 8.02 6.20
CA LEU A 65 3.36 8.33 4.82
C LEU A 65 4.23 7.20 4.27
N GLN A 66 3.74 6.52 3.24
CA GLN A 66 4.40 5.42 2.56
C GLN A 66 4.75 5.80 1.13
N THR A 67 6.00 5.57 0.74
CA THR A 67 6.45 5.68 -0.65
C THR A 67 7.24 4.45 -1.08
N LYS A 68 7.64 4.38 -2.36
CA LYS A 68 8.25 3.17 -2.93
C LYS A 68 9.46 3.49 -3.79
N PHE A 69 10.51 2.68 -3.66
CA PHE A 69 11.56 2.57 -4.67
C PHE A 69 11.11 1.62 -5.78
N THR A 70 11.29 2.05 -7.04
CA THR A 70 10.87 1.28 -8.22
C THR A 70 12.05 1.13 -9.17
N TYR A 71 12.40 -0.10 -9.53
CA TYR A 71 13.41 -0.39 -10.55
C TYR A 71 13.05 0.22 -11.92
N ARG A 72 14.07 0.46 -12.75
CA ARG A 72 13.94 1.08 -14.08
C ARG A 72 12.84 0.44 -14.95
N ARG A 73 12.69 -0.90 -14.91
CA ARG A 73 11.65 -1.59 -15.69
C ARG A 73 10.21 -1.19 -15.33
N GLY A 74 10.00 -0.71 -14.10
CA GLY A 74 8.70 -0.21 -13.63
C GLY A 74 8.49 1.29 -13.87
N GLN A 75 9.51 2.00 -14.32
CA GLN A 75 9.48 3.44 -14.59
C GLN A 75 9.12 3.75 -16.06
N ASP A 76 8.92 5.01 -16.37
CA ASP A 76 8.97 5.55 -17.74
C ASP A 76 10.28 6.35 -17.94
N HIS A 77 10.30 7.29 -18.88
CA HIS A 77 11.49 8.11 -19.16
C HIS A 77 11.82 9.13 -18.05
N ARG A 78 10.90 9.37 -17.11
CA ARG A 78 11.05 10.34 -15.99
C ARG A 78 11.62 9.63 -14.75
N LEU A 79 12.90 9.31 -14.81
CA LEU A 79 13.58 8.59 -13.73
C LEU A 79 13.91 9.51 -12.56
N PRO A 80 13.70 9.06 -11.30
CA PRO A 80 14.09 9.82 -10.12
C PRO A 80 15.56 9.60 -9.70
N TYR A 81 16.33 8.86 -10.50
CA TYR A 81 17.72 8.50 -10.25
C TYR A 81 18.48 8.31 -11.57
N ASP A 82 19.82 8.32 -11.51
CA ASP A 82 20.68 7.96 -12.63
C ASP A 82 20.58 6.45 -12.90
N PRO A 83 20.11 6.03 -14.09
CA PRO A 83 19.98 4.61 -14.42
C PRO A 83 21.33 3.89 -14.60
N ALA A 84 22.45 4.61 -14.70
CA ALA A 84 23.78 4.05 -14.77
C ALA A 84 24.45 3.89 -13.39
N ALA A 85 23.87 4.45 -12.34
CA ALA A 85 24.37 4.30 -10.99
C ALA A 85 24.13 2.88 -10.45
N ARG A 86 24.90 2.49 -9.42
CA ARG A 86 24.68 1.23 -8.70
C ARG A 86 23.32 1.21 -7.99
N PRO A 87 22.73 0.03 -7.75
CA PRO A 87 21.42 -0.08 -7.07
C PRO A 87 21.31 0.70 -5.77
N ALA A 88 22.32 0.64 -4.92
CA ALA A 88 22.37 1.41 -3.67
C ALA A 88 22.24 2.92 -3.90
N GLU A 89 22.94 3.45 -4.90
CA GLU A 89 22.89 4.88 -5.23
C GLU A 89 21.53 5.25 -5.84
N GLN A 90 20.95 4.41 -6.69
CA GLN A 90 19.61 4.61 -7.24
C GLN A 90 18.55 4.72 -6.12
N VAL A 91 18.64 3.87 -5.09
CA VAL A 91 17.74 3.95 -3.91
C VAL A 91 17.91 5.29 -3.22
N ARG A 92 19.14 5.71 -2.93
CA ARG A 92 19.42 6.98 -2.22
C ARG A 92 18.96 8.19 -3.00
N GLN A 93 19.20 8.23 -4.31
CA GLN A 93 18.75 9.31 -5.19
C GLN A 93 17.22 9.37 -5.26
N SER A 94 16.56 8.23 -5.50
CA SER A 94 15.11 8.12 -5.52
C SER A 94 14.50 8.56 -4.20
N PHE A 95 15.06 8.12 -3.08
CA PHE A 95 14.57 8.46 -1.75
C PHE A 95 14.78 9.95 -1.42
N ALA A 96 15.92 10.52 -1.74
CA ALA A 96 16.16 11.96 -1.58
C ALA A 96 15.12 12.77 -2.37
N LYS A 97 14.80 12.32 -3.61
CA LYS A 97 13.77 12.95 -4.43
C LYS A 97 12.37 12.79 -3.84
N SER A 98 12.07 11.64 -3.25
CA SER A 98 10.80 11.43 -2.52
C SER A 98 10.64 12.40 -1.35
N LEU A 99 11.67 12.61 -0.56
CA LEU A 99 11.61 13.57 0.55
C LEU A 99 11.36 15.00 0.07
N GLU A 100 11.97 15.39 -1.06
CA GLU A 100 11.75 16.67 -1.73
C GLU A 100 10.30 16.82 -2.21
N HIS A 101 9.79 15.82 -2.95
CA HIS A 101 8.42 15.76 -3.44
C HIS A 101 7.40 15.83 -2.31
N LEU A 102 7.62 15.05 -1.25
CA LEU A 102 6.70 14.90 -0.12
C LEU A 102 6.86 16.02 0.93
N ARG A 103 7.85 16.93 0.76
CA ARG A 103 8.13 18.07 1.66
C ARG A 103 8.32 17.63 3.11
N THR A 104 9.08 16.54 3.32
CA THR A 104 9.30 15.95 4.64
C THR A 104 10.76 15.53 4.80
N THR A 105 11.20 15.31 6.04
CA THR A 105 12.55 14.82 6.35
C THR A 105 12.62 13.33 6.58
N TYR A 106 11.47 12.66 6.71
CA TYR A 106 11.36 11.21 6.92
C TYR A 106 10.06 10.65 6.34
N VAL A 107 10.03 9.34 6.09
CA VAL A 107 8.80 8.60 5.79
C VAL A 107 8.54 7.51 6.82
N ASP A 108 7.28 7.12 6.99
CA ASP A 108 6.89 6.06 7.91
C ASP A 108 7.13 4.67 7.31
N SER A 109 7.05 4.56 5.97
CA SER A 109 7.34 3.31 5.26
C SER A 109 7.99 3.57 3.91
N LEU A 110 9.10 2.87 3.64
CA LEU A 110 9.70 2.78 2.31
C LEU A 110 9.53 1.34 1.80
N VAL A 111 8.90 1.18 0.65
CA VAL A 111 8.57 -0.14 0.09
C VAL A 111 9.39 -0.39 -1.18
N LEU A 112 10.04 -1.54 -1.28
CA LEU A 112 10.52 -2.04 -2.57
C LEU A 112 9.29 -2.39 -3.42
N HIS A 113 9.09 -1.70 -4.54
CA HIS A 113 7.86 -1.80 -5.36
C HIS A 113 7.66 -3.19 -6.01
N GLY A 114 8.68 -4.01 -5.97
CA GLY A 114 8.72 -5.41 -6.34
C GLY A 114 10.16 -5.86 -6.56
N PRO A 115 10.48 -7.12 -6.26
CA PRO A 115 11.78 -7.70 -6.60
C PRO A 115 12.08 -7.61 -8.09
N GLU A 116 13.35 -7.63 -8.48
CA GLU A 116 13.78 -7.46 -9.88
C GLU A 116 13.27 -8.59 -10.79
N LEU A 117 13.15 -9.79 -10.28
CA LEU A 117 12.62 -10.96 -10.97
C LEU A 117 11.32 -11.44 -10.33
N ARG A 118 10.63 -12.35 -11.03
CA ARG A 118 9.37 -12.94 -10.51
C ARG A 118 9.60 -14.05 -9.48
N SER A 119 10.80 -14.58 -9.37
CA SER A 119 11.19 -15.63 -8.43
C SER A 119 12.63 -15.41 -7.96
N GLY A 120 12.91 -15.78 -6.72
CA GLY A 120 14.20 -15.56 -6.07
C GLY A 120 14.49 -14.07 -5.81
N LEU A 121 15.67 -13.79 -5.25
CA LEU A 121 16.20 -12.44 -5.06
C LEU A 121 17.55 -12.34 -5.76
N THR A 122 17.75 -11.31 -6.56
CA THR A 122 19.01 -11.00 -7.22
C THR A 122 20.00 -10.33 -6.25
N ASP A 123 21.26 -10.21 -6.64
CA ASP A 123 22.24 -9.41 -5.89
C ASP A 123 21.82 -7.91 -5.85
N ASN A 124 21.18 -7.43 -6.91
CA ASN A 124 20.60 -6.08 -6.91
C ASN A 124 19.48 -5.93 -5.86
N ASP A 125 18.60 -6.94 -5.71
CA ASP A 125 17.56 -6.91 -4.67
C ASP A 125 18.17 -6.87 -3.27
N ARG A 126 19.26 -7.62 -3.03
CA ARG A 126 19.98 -7.63 -1.74
C ARG A 126 20.64 -6.28 -1.46
N GLU A 127 21.31 -5.69 -2.46
CA GLU A 127 21.92 -4.35 -2.34
C GLU A 127 20.87 -3.26 -2.08
N VAL A 128 19.74 -3.30 -2.78
CA VAL A 128 18.59 -2.39 -2.55
C VAL A 128 18.05 -2.57 -1.14
N TRP A 129 17.81 -3.80 -0.70
CA TRP A 129 17.28 -4.10 0.63
C TRP A 129 18.20 -3.64 1.76
N SER A 130 19.49 -3.92 1.64
CA SER A 130 20.53 -3.44 2.56
C SER A 130 20.56 -1.90 2.63
N THR A 131 20.43 -1.23 1.48
CA THR A 131 20.41 0.24 1.44
C THR A 131 19.14 0.81 2.07
N MET A 132 17.98 0.18 1.85
CA MET A 132 16.73 0.56 2.52
C MET A 132 16.83 0.36 4.04
N SER A 133 17.48 -0.72 4.48
CA SER A 133 17.76 -0.97 5.91
C SER A 133 18.65 0.11 6.51
N ALA A 134 19.70 0.53 5.81
CA ALA A 134 20.57 1.63 6.25
C ALA A 134 19.80 2.95 6.42
N LEU A 135 18.80 3.22 5.58
CA LEU A 135 17.95 4.42 5.74
C LEU A 135 17.08 4.36 7.01
N VAL A 136 16.76 3.14 7.51
CA VAL A 136 16.10 2.98 8.82
C VAL A 136 17.08 3.31 9.94
N ASP A 137 18.32 2.80 9.88
CA ASP A 137 19.37 3.08 10.87
C ASP A 137 19.73 4.57 10.93
N GLU A 138 19.64 5.26 9.79
CA GLU A 138 19.83 6.72 9.67
C GLU A 138 18.64 7.53 10.22
N GLY A 139 17.54 6.86 10.65
CA GLY A 139 16.33 7.52 11.15
C GLY A 139 15.50 8.25 10.08
N ARG A 140 15.77 7.99 8.80
CA ARG A 140 15.09 8.63 7.66
C ARG A 140 13.84 7.86 7.24
N VAL A 141 13.78 6.59 7.56
CA VAL A 141 12.67 5.66 7.31
C VAL A 141 12.32 4.96 8.62
N ARG A 142 11.05 4.87 8.99
CA ARG A 142 10.66 4.15 10.21
C ARG A 142 10.59 2.64 9.99
N HIS A 143 10.07 2.23 8.84
CA HIS A 143 9.89 0.82 8.48
C HIS A 143 10.13 0.60 7.00
N ILE A 144 10.64 -0.58 6.64
CA ILE A 144 10.73 -1.01 5.25
C ILE A 144 9.72 -2.10 4.93
N GLY A 145 9.40 -2.26 3.65
CA GLY A 145 8.47 -3.27 3.17
C GLY A 145 8.75 -3.67 1.72
N VAL A 146 7.97 -4.62 1.23
CA VAL A 146 8.07 -5.11 -0.14
C VAL A 146 6.69 -5.22 -0.76
N SER A 147 6.59 -5.00 -2.07
CA SER A 147 5.35 -5.13 -2.84
C SER A 147 5.52 -6.14 -3.98
N ASN A 148 4.42 -6.68 -4.48
CA ASN A 148 4.41 -7.62 -5.60
C ASN A 148 5.39 -8.80 -5.40
N VAL A 149 5.40 -9.36 -4.20
CA VAL A 149 6.29 -10.41 -3.75
C VAL A 149 5.57 -11.76 -3.69
N ALA A 150 6.25 -12.82 -4.10
CA ALA A 150 5.78 -14.19 -3.95
C ALA A 150 6.19 -14.77 -2.57
N PRO A 151 5.53 -15.85 -2.09
CA PRO A 151 5.83 -16.45 -0.78
C PRO A 151 7.31 -16.80 -0.60
N GLU A 152 7.92 -17.45 -1.59
CA GLU A 152 9.33 -17.85 -1.54
C GLU A 152 10.29 -16.64 -1.51
N GLN A 153 9.95 -15.54 -2.18
CA GLN A 153 10.75 -14.31 -2.14
C GLN A 153 10.62 -13.61 -0.78
N LEU A 154 9.43 -13.64 -0.18
CA LEU A 154 9.20 -13.09 1.16
C LEU A 154 10.00 -13.88 2.20
N ALA A 155 10.02 -15.21 2.13
CA ALA A 155 10.84 -16.07 2.98
C ALA A 155 12.35 -15.71 2.89
N LEU A 156 12.85 -15.49 1.68
CA LEU A 156 14.24 -15.05 1.47
C LEU A 156 14.53 -13.66 2.05
N LEU A 157 13.53 -12.76 2.10
CA LEU A 157 13.69 -11.44 2.72
C LEU A 157 13.73 -11.52 4.25
N PHE A 158 13.10 -12.50 4.87
CA PHE A 158 13.24 -12.75 6.32
C PHE A 158 14.63 -13.24 6.70
N GLU A 159 15.32 -13.93 5.78
CA GLU A 159 16.69 -14.40 5.96
C GLU A 159 17.76 -13.39 5.52
N ALA A 160 17.34 -12.29 4.86
CA ALA A 160 18.25 -11.28 4.34
C ALA A 160 18.87 -10.45 5.48
N GLU A 161 20.11 -9.97 5.25
CA GLU A 161 20.75 -9.04 6.18
C GLU A 161 20.01 -7.72 6.26
N GLY A 162 19.93 -7.13 7.44
CA GLY A 162 19.30 -5.86 7.74
C GLY A 162 17.97 -6.00 8.46
N HIS A 163 17.07 -5.02 8.26
CA HIS A 163 15.76 -5.03 8.88
C HIS A 163 14.81 -5.99 8.15
N ALA A 164 14.04 -6.76 8.92
CA ALA A 164 12.94 -7.54 8.35
C ALA A 164 11.84 -6.62 7.76
N PRO A 165 11.12 -7.05 6.72
CA PRO A 165 9.99 -6.29 6.20
C PRO A 165 8.91 -6.12 7.27
N LYS A 166 8.43 -4.90 7.48
CA LYS A 166 7.25 -4.62 8.33
C LYS A 166 5.96 -4.62 7.55
N PHE A 167 6.03 -4.37 6.23
CA PHE A 167 4.88 -4.32 5.35
C PHE A 167 5.09 -5.18 4.11
N VAL A 168 4.03 -5.89 3.71
CA VAL A 168 3.91 -6.53 2.39
C VAL A 168 2.71 -5.94 1.69
N GLN A 169 2.88 -5.42 0.45
CA GLN A 169 1.79 -4.82 -0.30
C GLN A 169 1.58 -5.57 -1.63
N ASN A 170 0.55 -6.41 -1.71
CA ASN A 170 0.26 -7.18 -2.91
C ASN A 170 -1.11 -6.84 -3.52
N ARG A 171 -1.22 -7.01 -4.84
CA ARG A 171 -2.52 -7.04 -5.52
C ARG A 171 -3.27 -8.29 -5.10
N CYS A 172 -4.43 -8.09 -4.48
CA CYS A 172 -5.17 -9.17 -3.86
C CYS A 172 -6.33 -9.63 -4.75
N TYR A 173 -6.27 -10.89 -5.19
CA TYR A 173 -7.28 -11.51 -6.03
C TYR A 173 -8.09 -12.53 -5.26
N ALA A 174 -9.43 -12.38 -5.25
CA ALA A 174 -10.35 -13.36 -4.65
C ALA A 174 -10.14 -14.76 -5.24
N ARG A 175 -10.12 -14.87 -6.57
CA ARG A 175 -9.87 -16.14 -7.29
C ARG A 175 -8.54 -16.84 -6.96
N MET A 176 -7.62 -16.15 -6.31
CA MET A 176 -6.33 -16.68 -5.82
C MET A 176 -6.35 -16.89 -4.29
N GLY A 177 -7.54 -17.03 -3.70
CA GLY A 177 -7.72 -17.22 -2.26
C GLY A 177 -7.32 -15.99 -1.44
N TRP A 178 -7.45 -14.78 -2.01
CA TRP A 178 -7.11 -13.54 -1.31
C TRP A 178 -5.68 -13.49 -0.78
N ASP A 179 -4.73 -14.06 -1.54
CA ASP A 179 -3.29 -14.12 -1.20
C ASP A 179 -3.02 -14.76 0.18
N ALA A 180 -3.77 -15.83 0.49
CA ALA A 180 -3.79 -16.45 1.81
C ALA A 180 -2.42 -16.95 2.27
N GLU A 181 -1.58 -17.47 1.36
CA GLU A 181 -0.24 -17.98 1.66
C GLU A 181 0.71 -16.86 2.11
N VAL A 182 0.75 -15.75 1.36
CA VAL A 182 1.56 -14.58 1.76
C VAL A 182 1.05 -13.96 3.06
N ARG A 183 -0.28 -13.91 3.25
CA ARG A 183 -0.86 -13.41 4.50
C ARG A 183 -0.54 -14.29 5.72
N ALA A 184 -0.52 -15.61 5.53
CA ALA A 184 -0.11 -16.54 6.59
C ALA A 184 1.34 -16.30 7.01
N LEU A 185 2.27 -16.23 6.04
CA LEU A 185 3.66 -15.89 6.30
C LEU A 185 3.81 -14.52 7.00
N CYS A 186 3.04 -13.53 6.59
CA CYS A 186 3.03 -12.23 7.26
C CYS A 186 2.61 -12.35 8.72
N GLY A 187 1.57 -13.17 9.03
CA GLY A 187 1.11 -13.39 10.38
C GLY A 187 2.13 -14.11 11.27
N GLU A 188 2.89 -15.06 10.72
CA GLU A 188 3.94 -15.79 11.43
C GLU A 188 5.12 -14.88 11.84
N HIS A 189 5.38 -13.80 11.10
CA HIS A 189 6.51 -12.90 11.28
C HIS A 189 6.12 -11.48 11.78
N ASP A 190 4.90 -11.27 12.27
CA ASP A 190 4.39 -9.94 12.70
C ASP A 190 4.52 -8.85 11.60
N VAL A 191 4.30 -9.24 10.36
CA VAL A 191 4.29 -8.36 9.18
C VAL A 191 2.87 -7.98 8.84
N ILE A 192 2.67 -6.72 8.47
CA ILE A 192 1.35 -6.21 8.10
C ILE A 192 1.15 -6.35 6.59
N TYR A 193 0.18 -7.17 6.21
CA TYR A 193 -0.22 -7.34 4.83
C TYR A 193 -1.14 -6.20 4.38
N GLN A 194 -0.78 -5.52 3.30
CA GLN A 194 -1.54 -4.43 2.67
C GLN A 194 -2.15 -4.93 1.35
N GLY A 195 -3.46 -5.10 1.32
CA GLY A 195 -4.18 -5.54 0.12
C GLY A 195 -4.58 -4.36 -0.77
N PHE A 196 -4.14 -4.35 -2.04
CA PHE A 196 -4.59 -3.35 -3.00
C PHE A 196 -5.41 -3.95 -4.16
N SER A 197 -6.15 -3.10 -4.89
CA SER A 197 -7.09 -3.49 -5.95
C SER A 197 -8.19 -4.45 -5.49
N LEU A 198 -8.55 -4.43 -4.21
CA LEU A 198 -9.57 -5.29 -3.60
C LEU A 198 -10.92 -5.24 -4.35
N LEU A 199 -11.28 -4.10 -4.90
CA LEU A 199 -12.51 -3.93 -5.70
C LEU A 199 -12.25 -4.15 -7.19
N THR A 200 -11.27 -3.46 -7.77
CA THR A 200 -11.06 -3.38 -9.20
C THR A 200 -10.50 -4.67 -9.82
N ALA A 201 -9.78 -5.47 -9.05
CA ALA A 201 -9.26 -6.76 -9.52
C ALA A 201 -10.28 -7.92 -9.36
N ASN A 202 -11.41 -7.68 -8.68
CA ASN A 202 -12.35 -8.73 -8.26
C ASN A 202 -13.79 -8.43 -8.68
N THR A 203 -14.01 -7.65 -9.75
CA THR A 203 -15.35 -7.21 -10.17
C THR A 203 -16.32 -8.37 -10.45
N LYS A 204 -15.81 -9.49 -10.99
CA LYS A 204 -16.59 -10.69 -11.25
C LYS A 204 -17.01 -11.37 -9.93
N GLU A 205 -16.06 -11.63 -9.07
CA GLU A 205 -16.23 -12.29 -7.77
C GLU A 205 -17.14 -11.47 -6.85
N LEU A 206 -17.01 -10.14 -6.86
CA LEU A 206 -17.86 -9.24 -6.08
C LEU A 206 -19.31 -9.17 -6.58
N SER A 207 -19.59 -9.66 -7.78
CA SER A 207 -20.96 -9.82 -8.27
C SER A 207 -21.65 -11.11 -7.79
N HIS A 208 -20.94 -11.99 -7.06
CA HIS A 208 -21.48 -13.25 -6.56
C HIS A 208 -22.68 -13.00 -5.62
N PRO A 209 -23.73 -13.88 -5.68
CA PRO A 209 -24.91 -13.76 -4.82
C PRO A 209 -24.59 -13.72 -3.32
N ASP A 210 -23.57 -14.45 -2.87
CA ASP A 210 -23.14 -14.48 -1.48
C ASP A 210 -22.61 -13.12 -1.00
N VAL A 211 -21.83 -12.42 -1.82
CA VAL A 211 -21.34 -11.07 -1.49
C VAL A 211 -22.52 -10.10 -1.32
N ARG A 212 -23.49 -10.16 -2.24
CA ARG A 212 -24.71 -9.34 -2.15
C ARG A 212 -25.55 -9.67 -0.92
N ALA A 213 -25.68 -10.97 -0.59
CA ALA A 213 -26.43 -11.40 0.58
C ALA A 213 -25.79 -10.93 1.88
N VAL A 214 -24.47 -10.93 1.98
CA VAL A 214 -23.74 -10.34 3.12
C VAL A 214 -23.97 -8.85 3.18
N ALA A 215 -23.82 -8.12 2.07
CA ALA A 215 -24.05 -6.67 2.01
C ALA A 215 -25.47 -6.30 2.45
N GLN A 216 -26.47 -7.01 1.95
CA GLN A 216 -27.89 -6.78 2.31
C GLN A 216 -28.15 -7.04 3.79
N ARG A 217 -27.59 -8.11 4.37
CA ARG A 217 -27.76 -8.45 5.80
C ARG A 217 -27.23 -7.35 6.71
N HIS A 218 -26.13 -6.73 6.34
CA HIS A 218 -25.48 -5.68 7.11
C HIS A 218 -25.97 -4.27 6.75
N GLY A 219 -26.88 -4.11 5.78
CA GLY A 219 -27.30 -2.79 5.29
C GLY A 219 -26.14 -1.97 4.72
N ALA A 220 -25.10 -2.65 4.21
CA ALA A 220 -23.86 -2.04 3.76
C ALA A 220 -23.71 -2.15 2.23
N THR A 221 -22.84 -1.33 1.66
CA THR A 221 -22.44 -1.45 0.26
C THR A 221 -21.45 -2.60 0.06
N ILE A 222 -21.34 -3.13 -1.16
CA ILE A 222 -20.35 -4.17 -1.49
C ILE A 222 -18.92 -3.71 -1.16
N PRO A 223 -18.47 -2.49 -1.52
CA PRO A 223 -17.17 -1.98 -1.08
C PRO A 223 -16.95 -2.02 0.43
N GLN A 224 -17.93 -1.58 1.23
CA GLN A 224 -17.83 -1.63 2.69
C GLN A 224 -17.66 -3.06 3.21
N VAL A 225 -18.40 -4.02 2.65
CA VAL A 225 -18.25 -5.44 3.02
C VAL A 225 -16.86 -5.96 2.67
N VAL A 226 -16.33 -5.61 1.50
CA VAL A 226 -14.98 -6.05 1.07
C VAL A 226 -13.89 -5.48 1.97
N PHE A 227 -13.96 -4.21 2.35
CA PHE A 227 -12.98 -3.60 3.26
C PHE A 227 -13.12 -4.13 4.69
N ALA A 228 -14.33 -4.38 5.17
CA ALA A 228 -14.56 -5.05 6.45
C ALA A 228 -14.02 -6.50 6.44
N PHE A 229 -14.20 -7.23 5.32
CA PHE A 229 -13.62 -8.55 5.12
C PHE A 229 -12.09 -8.48 5.13
N ALA A 230 -11.47 -7.58 4.37
CA ALA A 230 -10.03 -7.41 4.36
C ALA A 230 -9.48 -7.22 5.78
N ARG A 231 -10.10 -6.36 6.58
CA ARG A 231 -9.76 -6.18 7.99
C ARG A 231 -9.95 -7.46 8.81
N ALA A 232 -11.06 -8.18 8.63
CA ALA A 232 -11.38 -9.40 9.38
C ALA A 232 -10.38 -10.54 9.13
N VAL A 233 -9.74 -10.56 7.95
CA VAL A 233 -8.68 -11.52 7.61
C VAL A 233 -7.26 -10.97 7.81
N GLY A 234 -7.12 -9.88 8.59
CA GLY A 234 -5.84 -9.33 9.02
C GLY A 234 -5.14 -8.45 7.99
N MET A 235 -5.82 -7.98 6.95
CA MET A 235 -5.24 -7.02 5.98
C MET A 235 -5.40 -5.58 6.46
N LEU A 236 -4.42 -4.75 6.14
CA LEU A 236 -4.55 -3.29 6.07
C LEU A 236 -5.03 -2.95 4.65
N PRO A 237 -6.32 -2.57 4.47
CA PRO A 237 -6.85 -2.30 3.14
C PRO A 237 -6.35 -0.98 2.58
N LEU A 238 -6.33 -0.90 1.24
CA LEU A 238 -5.98 0.28 0.47
C LEU A 238 -7.09 0.61 -0.52
N THR A 239 -7.59 1.85 -0.49
CA THR A 239 -8.52 2.39 -1.48
C THR A 239 -7.87 3.45 -2.33
N GLY A 240 -8.39 3.64 -3.54
CA GLY A 240 -7.96 4.70 -4.46
C GLY A 240 -9.14 5.50 -5.01
N THR A 241 -10.26 5.55 -4.30
CA THR A 241 -11.43 6.30 -4.75
C THR A 241 -11.14 7.80 -4.93
N SER A 242 -11.85 8.44 -5.86
CA SER A 242 -11.83 9.89 -6.05
C SER A 242 -13.16 10.56 -5.67
N ASP A 243 -14.10 9.79 -5.16
CA ASP A 243 -15.43 10.25 -4.76
C ASP A 243 -15.46 10.47 -3.24
N PRO A 244 -15.77 11.68 -2.75
CA PRO A 244 -15.80 11.98 -1.32
C PRO A 244 -16.84 11.14 -0.54
N LYS A 245 -17.94 10.76 -1.16
CA LYS A 245 -18.93 9.87 -0.54
C LYS A 245 -18.34 8.46 -0.34
N HIS A 246 -17.62 7.94 -1.34
CA HIS A 246 -16.96 6.65 -1.21
C HIS A 246 -15.83 6.71 -0.18
N MET A 247 -15.09 7.83 -0.07
CA MET A 247 -14.07 8.00 0.97
C MET A 247 -14.67 7.84 2.38
N ALA A 248 -15.80 8.50 2.65
CA ALA A 248 -16.51 8.37 3.92
C ALA A 248 -16.99 6.92 4.16
N GLN A 249 -17.61 6.29 3.16
CA GLN A 249 -18.11 4.92 3.25
C GLN A 249 -16.96 3.90 3.46
N ASP A 250 -15.81 4.11 2.83
CA ASP A 250 -14.63 3.25 3.00
C ASP A 250 -14.11 3.31 4.44
N LEU A 251 -14.07 4.49 5.05
CA LEU A 251 -13.69 4.66 6.46
C LEU A 251 -14.75 4.06 7.41
N GLU A 252 -16.04 4.22 7.12
CA GLU A 252 -17.14 3.61 7.88
C GLU A 252 -17.02 2.07 7.87
N ALA A 253 -16.52 1.47 6.79
CA ALA A 253 -16.30 0.03 6.71
C ALA A 253 -15.39 -0.50 7.84
N MET A 254 -14.55 0.34 8.44
CA MET A 254 -13.68 -0.04 9.56
C MET A 254 -14.42 -0.30 10.87
N THR A 255 -15.68 0.12 10.97
CA THR A 255 -16.55 -0.18 12.12
C THR A 255 -17.47 -1.39 11.90
N LEU A 256 -17.60 -1.84 10.63
CA LEU A 256 -18.46 -2.97 10.28
C LEU A 256 -17.83 -4.29 10.73
N THR A 257 -18.54 -5.04 11.57
CA THR A 257 -18.10 -6.35 12.05
C THR A 257 -18.81 -7.47 11.29
N LEU A 258 -18.04 -8.28 10.58
CA LEU A 258 -18.54 -9.48 9.90
C LEU A 258 -18.50 -10.68 10.84
N THR A 259 -19.49 -11.57 10.70
CA THR A 259 -19.47 -12.85 11.42
C THR A 259 -18.46 -13.82 10.78
N PRO A 260 -17.97 -14.85 11.51
CA PRO A 260 -17.13 -15.88 10.92
C PRO A 260 -17.78 -16.57 9.70
N HIS A 261 -19.10 -16.71 9.69
CA HIS A 261 -19.86 -17.24 8.57
C HIS A 261 -19.81 -16.29 7.34
N ASP A 262 -19.90 -14.96 7.54
CA ASP A 262 -19.75 -14.00 6.45
C ASP A 262 -18.35 -14.04 5.85
N VAL A 263 -17.34 -14.09 6.71
CA VAL A 263 -15.93 -14.22 6.27
C VAL A 263 -15.73 -15.48 5.46
N ALA A 264 -16.24 -16.62 5.90
CA ALA A 264 -16.13 -17.88 5.16
C ALA A 264 -16.81 -17.79 3.77
N ARG A 265 -18.00 -17.17 3.67
CA ARG A 265 -18.70 -16.95 2.40
C ARG A 265 -17.91 -16.07 1.42
N LEU A 266 -17.31 -15.00 1.94
CA LEU A 266 -16.50 -14.10 1.11
C LEU A 266 -15.17 -14.72 0.68
N THR A 267 -14.61 -15.60 1.49
CA THR A 267 -13.41 -16.38 1.15
C THR A 267 -13.69 -17.38 0.02
N SER A 268 -14.90 -17.98 0.00
CA SER A 268 -15.28 -18.98 -1.00
C SER A 268 -16.07 -18.42 -2.19
N ALA A 269 -16.30 -17.12 -2.27
CA ALA A 269 -17.08 -16.47 -3.33
C ALA A 269 -16.41 -16.49 -4.73
N ASP A 270 -15.24 -17.06 -4.85
CA ASP A 270 -14.48 -17.27 -6.09
C ASP A 270 -14.65 -18.67 -6.68
N ALA A 271 -15.28 -19.60 -5.95
CA ALA A 271 -15.56 -20.92 -6.47
C ALA A 271 -16.59 -20.85 -7.62
N PRO A 272 -16.34 -21.53 -8.77
CA PRO A 272 -17.24 -21.51 -9.93
C PRO A 272 -18.59 -22.13 -9.65
#